data_dbb271d16373f79d27adb2086c340c44
#
_entry.id   dbb271d16373f79d27adb2086c340c44
#
_cell.length_a   1.000
_cell.length_b   1.000
_cell.length_c   1.000
_cell.angle_alpha   90.00
_cell.angle_beta   90.00
_cell.angle_gamma   90.00
#
_symmetry.space_group_name_H-M   'P 1'
#
loop_
_entity.id
_entity.type
_entity.pdbx_description
1 polymer ?
#
loop_
_entity_poly.entity_id
_entity_poly.type
_entity_poly.pdbx_seq_one_letter_code
_entity_poly.pdbx_strand_id
1 'polypeptide(L)'
;MISSRTPRSRNRTLLTGATVAAAAAILTAAVACTAEPAATTTAPPTVTTSAGAPAAVEQSPANAPATPPHDPALDDDLLAAAAADDAATVRDLLARGADIEARGPHQRTPLIEATKNRATDAARALIEAGADVNAKDALQDSAYLYAGAEGLDTILDLTLTHGADLTSVNRYGGTALIPAAEHGSVSTVRRLIDAGVDVNHVNTPGWTALQEAIVYGDGSSRYQQVVTDLLAAGADPDIRDSDGNNALDNALARGQSEIAALLRAHG
;
A
#
# COMPACT_ATOMS: atom_id res chain seq x y z
N MET A 1 -61.68 0.40 -48.03
CA MET A 1 -60.48 -0.35 -48.49
C MET A 1 -59.34 0.02 -47.62
N ILE A 2 -59.03 -0.81 -46.60
CA ILE A 2 -58.05 -0.58 -45.61
C ILE A 2 -56.90 -1.54 -45.93
N SER A 3 -55.71 -1.00 -46.32
CA SER A 3 -54.54 -1.77 -46.65
C SER A 3 -53.68 -1.89 -45.39
N SER A 4 -53.59 -3.09 -44.85
CA SER A 4 -52.69 -3.49 -43.73
C SER A 4 -51.26 -3.67 -44.22
N ARG A 5 -50.30 -2.88 -43.68
CA ARG A 5 -48.87 -3.13 -43.82
C ARG A 5 -48.32 -3.70 -42.52
N THR A 6 -47.88 -4.93 -42.57
CA THR A 6 -47.08 -5.60 -41.55
C THR A 6 -45.67 -5.04 -41.45
N PRO A 7 -45.10 -4.84 -40.26
CA PRO A 7 -43.70 -4.44 -40.13
C PRO A 7 -42.74 -5.67 -40.17
N ARG A 8 -41.70 -5.54 -40.98
CA ARG A 8 -40.59 -6.49 -41.11
C ARG A 8 -39.80 -6.55 -39.81
N SER A 9 -39.70 -7.73 -39.26
CA SER A 9 -38.76 -8.15 -38.23
C SER A 9 -37.30 -7.89 -38.67
N ARG A 10 -36.55 -7.07 -37.94
CA ARG A 10 -35.09 -6.96 -38.04
C ARG A 10 -34.46 -7.89 -37.01
N ASN A 11 -33.85 -8.95 -37.52
CA ASN A 11 -32.97 -9.82 -36.74
C ASN A 11 -31.84 -8.98 -36.16
N ARG A 12 -31.80 -8.83 -34.81
CA ARG A 12 -30.61 -8.40 -34.07
C ARG A 12 -29.79 -9.64 -33.78
N THR A 13 -28.70 -9.74 -34.48
CA THR A 13 -27.60 -10.68 -34.14
C THR A 13 -27.00 -10.24 -32.81
N LEU A 14 -27.19 -11.06 -31.76
CA LEU A 14 -26.53 -10.92 -30.50
C LEU A 14 -25.06 -11.38 -30.68
N LEU A 15 -24.10 -10.43 -30.65
CA LEU A 15 -22.71 -10.75 -30.43
C LEU A 15 -22.56 -11.11 -28.97
N THR A 16 -22.28 -12.36 -28.70
CA THR A 16 -21.85 -12.87 -27.40
C THR A 16 -20.45 -12.31 -27.10
N GLY A 17 -20.36 -11.45 -26.07
CA GLY A 17 -19.11 -10.98 -25.52
C GLY A 17 -18.33 -12.13 -24.91
N ALA A 18 -17.10 -12.31 -25.34
CA ALA A 18 -16.14 -13.23 -24.72
C ALA A 18 -15.64 -12.61 -23.42
N THR A 19 -15.99 -13.22 -22.31
CA THR A 19 -15.38 -12.98 -21.00
C THR A 19 -13.97 -13.55 -21.03
N VAL A 20 -12.97 -12.67 -20.99
CA VAL A 20 -11.58 -13.06 -20.74
C VAL A 20 -11.44 -13.28 -19.24
N ALA A 21 -11.43 -14.54 -18.84
CA ALA A 21 -11.04 -14.95 -17.50
C ALA A 21 -9.51 -14.98 -17.44
N ALA A 22 -8.90 -14.09 -16.68
CA ALA A 22 -7.48 -14.15 -16.34
C ALA A 22 -7.23 -15.35 -15.41
N ALA A 23 -6.64 -16.42 -15.95
CA ALA A 23 -6.18 -17.57 -15.19
C ALA A 23 -4.83 -17.23 -14.53
N ALA A 24 -4.82 -17.11 -13.20
CA ALA A 24 -3.60 -17.06 -12.42
C ALA A 24 -2.94 -18.46 -12.45
N ALA A 25 -1.84 -18.59 -13.16
CA ALA A 25 -1.00 -19.79 -13.13
C ALA A 25 -0.08 -19.73 -11.91
N ILE A 26 -0.35 -20.57 -10.92
CA ILE A 26 0.54 -20.82 -9.78
C ILE A 26 1.66 -21.77 -10.26
N LEU A 27 2.86 -21.22 -10.44
CA LEU A 27 4.05 -22.02 -10.71
C LEU A 27 4.78 -22.28 -9.39
N THR A 28 4.64 -23.50 -8.83
CA THR A 28 5.43 -23.99 -7.70
C THR A 28 6.79 -24.44 -8.20
N ALA A 29 7.84 -23.67 -7.94
CA ALA A 29 9.21 -24.11 -8.11
C ALA A 29 9.76 -24.57 -6.75
N ALA A 30 9.97 -25.87 -6.59
CA ALA A 30 10.73 -26.46 -5.50
C ALA A 30 12.21 -26.23 -5.74
N VAL A 31 12.89 -25.46 -4.86
CA VAL A 31 14.36 -25.35 -4.85
C VAL A 31 14.89 -26.22 -3.72
N ALA A 32 15.69 -27.21 -4.09
CA ALA A 32 16.40 -28.11 -3.19
C ALA A 32 17.55 -27.38 -2.49
N CYS A 33 17.59 -27.49 -1.16
CA CYS A 33 18.74 -27.09 -0.35
C CYS A 33 19.93 -28.00 -0.61
N THR A 34 21.04 -27.45 -1.10
CA THR A 34 22.36 -28.05 -0.94
C THR A 34 23.15 -27.25 0.09
N ALA A 35 23.52 -27.90 1.16
CA ALA A 35 24.38 -27.36 2.23
C ALA A 35 25.85 -27.40 1.77
N GLU A 36 26.59 -26.31 2.00
CA GLU A 36 28.04 -26.26 1.90
C GLU A 36 28.69 -25.97 3.26
N PRO A 37 29.92 -26.45 3.53
CA PRO A 37 30.43 -26.62 4.87
C PRO A 37 31.13 -25.38 5.46
N ALA A 38 31.09 -25.31 6.78
CA ALA A 38 31.69 -24.30 7.62
C ALA A 38 33.22 -24.16 7.46
N ALA A 39 33.67 -22.92 7.24
CA ALA A 39 35.09 -22.54 7.39
C ALA A 39 35.39 -22.15 8.85
N THR A 40 36.32 -22.88 9.45
CA THR A 40 36.90 -22.64 10.76
C THR A 40 37.84 -21.43 10.69
N THR A 41 37.55 -20.38 11.44
CA THR A 41 38.46 -19.25 11.63
C THR A 41 38.92 -19.22 13.08
N THR A 42 40.24 -19.38 13.24
CA THR A 42 41.00 -19.39 14.48
C THR A 42 41.03 -18.01 15.14
N ALA A 43 40.78 -17.94 16.46
CA ALA A 43 40.87 -16.73 17.26
C ALA A 43 42.32 -16.41 17.64
N PRO A 44 42.75 -15.14 17.73
CA PRO A 44 44.04 -14.73 18.29
C PRO A 44 43.97 -14.58 19.83
N PRO A 45 45.12 -14.61 20.53
CA PRO A 45 45.16 -14.76 21.97
C PRO A 45 44.89 -13.47 22.74
N THR A 46 44.20 -13.64 23.86
CA THR A 46 43.90 -12.63 24.88
C THR A 46 45.17 -12.15 25.60
N VAL A 47 45.39 -10.83 25.61
CA VAL A 47 46.37 -10.18 26.52
C VAL A 47 45.60 -9.63 27.72
N THR A 48 45.90 -10.17 28.88
CA THR A 48 45.38 -9.72 30.18
C THR A 48 46.23 -8.56 30.68
N THR A 49 45.66 -7.37 30.81
CA THR A 49 46.23 -6.27 31.59
C THR A 49 45.24 -5.88 32.69
N SER A 50 45.68 -6.19 33.93
CA SER A 50 45.01 -5.78 35.16
C SER A 50 45.37 -4.32 35.45
N ALA A 51 44.38 -3.43 35.53
CA ALA A 51 44.53 -2.14 36.21
C ALA A 51 43.17 -1.82 36.91
N GLY A 52 43.29 -1.72 38.23
CA GLY A 52 42.16 -1.45 39.10
C GLY A 52 41.59 -0.04 38.85
N ALA A 53 40.26 0.05 38.76
CA ALA A 53 39.52 1.28 38.78
C ALA A 53 38.64 1.37 40.04
N PRO A 54 38.43 2.57 40.61
CA PRO A 54 37.72 2.75 41.86
C PRO A 54 36.20 2.52 41.67
N ALA A 55 35.57 2.02 42.74
CA ALA A 55 34.13 1.76 42.82
C ALA A 55 33.31 3.01 42.47
N ALA A 56 32.62 2.95 41.34
CA ALA A 56 31.54 3.87 41.03
C ALA A 56 30.34 3.48 41.88
N VAL A 57 29.82 4.42 42.66
CA VAL A 57 28.57 4.31 43.40
C VAL A 57 27.49 4.17 42.36
N GLU A 58 26.86 3.00 42.28
CA GLU A 58 25.64 2.76 41.49
C GLU A 58 24.50 3.59 42.07
N GLN A 59 24.25 4.74 41.47
CA GLN A 59 22.97 5.44 41.64
C GLN A 59 21.92 4.67 40.82
N SER A 60 21.13 3.90 41.55
CA SER A 60 19.92 3.29 41.06
C SER A 60 19.02 4.40 40.42
N PRO A 61 18.63 4.32 39.14
CA PRO A 61 17.66 5.27 38.59
C PRO A 61 16.33 4.99 39.23
N ALA A 62 15.92 5.91 40.15
CA ALA A 62 14.63 5.86 40.79
C ALA A 62 13.53 6.13 39.77
N ASN A 63 12.62 5.15 39.62
CA ASN A 63 11.20 5.33 39.34
C ASN A 63 10.81 5.95 37.99
N ALA A 64 11.14 5.27 36.88
CA ALA A 64 10.25 5.30 35.74
C ALA A 64 8.97 4.53 36.13
N PRO A 65 7.74 5.02 35.83
CA PRO A 65 6.54 4.23 36.06
C PRO A 65 6.70 2.91 35.32
N ALA A 66 6.61 1.80 36.05
CA ALA A 66 6.71 0.47 35.46
C ALA A 66 5.60 0.35 34.41
N THR A 67 5.97 0.09 33.16
CA THR A 67 5.01 -0.30 32.14
C THR A 67 4.20 -1.49 32.70
N PRO A 68 2.85 -1.40 32.71
CA PRO A 68 2.04 -2.52 33.21
C PRO A 68 2.42 -3.81 32.46
N PRO A 69 2.41 -4.96 33.14
CA PRO A 69 2.70 -6.24 32.47
C PRO A 69 1.71 -6.42 31.31
N HIS A 70 2.22 -6.80 30.16
CA HIS A 70 1.43 -7.13 28.97
C HIS A 70 0.38 -8.21 29.29
N ASP A 71 -0.88 -7.95 28.95
CA ASP A 71 -1.99 -8.89 29.09
C ASP A 71 -2.52 -9.24 27.68
N PRO A 72 -2.25 -10.46 27.19
CA PRO A 72 -2.69 -10.87 25.85
C PRO A 72 -4.22 -10.82 25.63
N ALA A 73 -5.02 -10.88 26.70
CA ALA A 73 -6.48 -10.75 26.59
C ALA A 73 -6.89 -9.32 26.14
N LEU A 74 -6.09 -8.29 26.44
CA LEU A 74 -6.36 -6.93 26.01
C LEU A 74 -6.06 -6.72 24.53
N ASP A 75 -5.22 -7.55 23.92
CA ASP A 75 -4.83 -7.42 22.51
C ASP A 75 -5.97 -7.78 21.56
N ASP A 76 -6.68 -8.86 21.85
CA ASP A 76 -7.87 -9.24 21.07
C ASP A 76 -8.96 -8.17 21.17
N ASP A 77 -9.16 -7.61 22.39
CA ASP A 77 -10.09 -6.50 22.60
C ASP A 77 -9.64 -5.24 21.85
N LEU A 78 -8.33 -4.94 21.79
CA LEU A 78 -7.77 -3.81 21.06
C LEU A 78 -8.00 -3.95 19.56
N LEU A 79 -7.75 -5.13 18.98
CA LEU A 79 -8.04 -5.42 17.59
C LEU A 79 -9.53 -5.24 17.26
N ALA A 80 -10.41 -5.72 18.13
CA ALA A 80 -11.85 -5.58 17.97
C ALA A 80 -12.31 -4.10 18.07
N ALA A 81 -11.82 -3.35 19.05
CA ALA A 81 -12.12 -1.92 19.22
C ALA A 81 -11.62 -1.10 18.02
N ALA A 82 -10.42 -1.42 17.52
CA ALA A 82 -9.83 -0.79 16.32
C ALA A 82 -10.70 -1.01 15.09
N ALA A 83 -11.17 -2.24 14.85
CA ALA A 83 -12.04 -2.58 13.74
C ALA A 83 -13.44 -1.92 13.85
N ALA A 84 -13.92 -1.66 15.07
CA ALA A 84 -15.23 -1.07 15.34
C ALA A 84 -15.25 0.47 15.35
N ASP A 85 -14.11 1.14 15.08
CA ASP A 85 -13.92 2.59 15.20
C ASP A 85 -14.16 3.15 16.61
N ASP A 86 -13.98 2.34 17.65
CA ASP A 86 -14.14 2.74 19.04
C ASP A 86 -12.83 3.32 19.61
N ALA A 87 -12.54 4.56 19.26
CA ALA A 87 -11.36 5.26 19.70
C ALA A 87 -11.27 5.45 21.24
N ALA A 88 -12.41 5.46 21.95
CA ALA A 88 -12.42 5.58 23.40
C ALA A 88 -11.91 4.28 24.04
N THR A 89 -12.43 3.14 23.62
CA THR A 89 -11.99 1.82 24.07
C THR A 89 -10.53 1.56 23.65
N VAL A 90 -10.10 1.97 22.44
CA VAL A 90 -8.69 1.89 22.01
C VAL A 90 -7.77 2.59 23.02
N ARG A 91 -8.08 3.83 23.41
CA ARG A 91 -7.25 4.58 24.39
C ARG A 91 -7.24 3.93 25.77
N ASP A 92 -8.38 3.43 26.25
CA ASP A 92 -8.47 2.74 27.55
C ASP A 92 -7.63 1.46 27.55
N LEU A 93 -7.72 0.62 26.51
CA LEU A 93 -6.97 -0.61 26.41
C LEU A 93 -5.46 -0.38 26.33
N LEU A 94 -5.02 0.61 25.56
CA LEU A 94 -3.61 1.02 25.52
C LEU A 94 -3.12 1.50 26.89
N ALA A 95 -3.92 2.29 27.60
CA ALA A 95 -3.57 2.76 28.95
C ALA A 95 -3.48 1.61 29.97
N ARG A 96 -4.18 0.50 29.73
CA ARG A 96 -4.15 -0.71 30.54
C ARG A 96 -3.02 -1.67 30.15
N GLY A 97 -2.27 -1.39 29.08
CA GLY A 97 -1.10 -2.18 28.67
C GLY A 97 -1.34 -3.17 27.53
N ALA A 98 -2.41 -2.99 26.74
CA ALA A 98 -2.55 -3.72 25.47
C ALA A 98 -1.35 -3.42 24.55
N ASP A 99 -0.90 -4.41 23.78
CA ASP A 99 0.18 -4.22 22.83
C ASP A 99 -0.35 -3.49 21.58
N ILE A 100 0.15 -2.26 21.36
CA ILE A 100 -0.24 -1.44 20.22
C ILE A 100 0.10 -2.09 18.86
N GLU A 101 1.08 -3.02 18.84
CA GLU A 101 1.52 -3.79 17.67
C GLU A 101 1.04 -5.25 17.73
N ALA A 102 0.03 -5.56 18.55
CA ALA A 102 -0.57 -6.89 18.62
C ALA A 102 -0.89 -7.43 17.22
N ARG A 103 -0.73 -8.74 17.04
CA ARG A 103 -0.91 -9.39 15.73
C ARG A 103 -2.14 -10.29 15.75
N GLY A 104 -3.20 -9.83 15.11
CA GLY A 104 -4.42 -10.58 14.88
C GLY A 104 -4.37 -11.48 13.64
N PRO A 105 -5.55 -11.91 13.14
CA PRO A 105 -5.64 -12.68 11.90
C PRO A 105 -4.90 -12.01 10.74
N HIS A 106 -4.27 -12.81 9.89
CA HIS A 106 -3.44 -12.33 8.77
C HIS A 106 -2.25 -11.44 9.18
N GLN A 107 -1.78 -11.53 10.41
CA GLN A 107 -0.70 -10.71 10.98
C GLN A 107 -1.01 -9.20 10.95
N ARG A 108 -2.27 -8.82 11.01
CA ARG A 108 -2.69 -7.41 11.04
C ARG A 108 -2.48 -6.81 12.42
N THR A 109 -1.94 -5.59 12.45
CA THR A 109 -1.92 -4.78 13.67
C THR A 109 -3.29 -4.13 13.90
N PRO A 110 -3.57 -3.60 15.12
CA PRO A 110 -4.76 -2.80 15.37
C PRO A 110 -4.92 -1.64 14.38
N LEU A 111 -3.81 -0.97 14.00
CA LEU A 111 -3.84 0.11 13.01
C LEU A 111 -4.22 -0.39 11.62
N ILE A 112 -3.72 -1.55 11.17
CA ILE A 112 -4.11 -2.14 9.88
C ILE A 112 -5.59 -2.56 9.93
N GLU A 113 -6.07 -3.15 11.04
CA GLU A 113 -7.49 -3.48 11.19
C GLU A 113 -8.37 -2.23 11.13
N ALA A 114 -8.03 -1.16 11.86
CA ALA A 114 -8.73 0.11 11.78
C ALA A 114 -8.77 0.66 10.34
N THR A 115 -7.62 0.66 9.65
CA THR A 115 -7.52 1.17 8.28
C THR A 115 -8.36 0.36 7.30
N LYS A 116 -8.30 -0.98 7.36
CA LYS A 116 -9.08 -1.86 6.47
C LYS A 116 -10.59 -1.78 6.72
N ASN A 117 -11.01 -1.41 7.92
CA ASN A 117 -12.41 -1.16 8.27
C ASN A 117 -12.83 0.32 8.09
N ARG A 118 -11.95 1.18 7.58
CA ARG A 118 -12.19 2.61 7.40
C ARG A 118 -12.50 3.35 8.71
N ALA A 119 -12.01 2.80 9.82
CA ALA A 119 -12.18 3.26 11.19
C ALA A 119 -11.22 4.43 11.47
N THR A 120 -11.64 5.63 11.07
CA THR A 120 -10.77 6.81 11.04
C THR A 120 -10.40 7.31 12.44
N ASP A 121 -11.34 7.28 13.40
CA ASP A 121 -11.09 7.80 14.74
C ASP A 121 -10.22 6.82 15.55
N ALA A 122 -10.43 5.50 15.38
CA ALA A 122 -9.56 4.48 15.95
C ALA A 122 -8.15 4.52 15.34
N ALA A 123 -8.02 4.66 14.01
CA ALA A 123 -6.73 4.81 13.35
C ALA A 123 -5.96 6.04 13.87
N ARG A 124 -6.64 7.17 14.02
CA ARG A 124 -6.07 8.38 14.63
C ARG A 124 -5.57 8.12 16.04
N ALA A 125 -6.40 7.50 16.89
CA ALA A 125 -6.03 7.21 18.27
C ALA A 125 -4.80 6.32 18.37
N LEU A 126 -4.69 5.29 17.48
CA LEU A 126 -3.54 4.39 17.41
C LEU A 126 -2.28 5.12 16.90
N ILE A 127 -2.39 5.93 15.84
CA ILE A 127 -1.25 6.68 15.29
C ILE A 127 -0.74 7.70 16.30
N GLU A 128 -1.63 8.45 16.96
CA GLU A 128 -1.28 9.41 18.00
C GLU A 128 -0.65 8.74 19.23
N ALA A 129 -0.98 7.48 19.50
CA ALA A 129 -0.36 6.65 20.54
C ALA A 129 0.97 6.05 20.12
N GLY A 130 1.41 6.21 18.87
CA GLY A 130 2.71 5.76 18.37
C GLY A 130 2.70 4.42 17.64
N ALA A 131 1.55 3.96 17.13
CA ALA A 131 1.50 2.79 16.26
C ALA A 131 2.38 2.96 15.01
N ASP A 132 3.08 1.90 14.63
CA ASP A 132 3.93 1.88 13.44
C ASP A 132 3.08 1.88 12.15
N VAL A 133 3.05 3.02 11.47
CA VAL A 133 2.31 3.21 10.21
C VAL A 133 2.86 2.35 9.05
N ASN A 134 4.09 1.82 9.21
CA ASN A 134 4.81 1.02 8.21
C ASN A 134 4.75 -0.49 8.49
N ALA A 135 4.24 -0.90 9.66
CA ALA A 135 4.07 -2.31 10.01
C ALA A 135 3.23 -3.01 8.94
N LYS A 136 3.72 -4.15 8.42
CA LYS A 136 3.07 -4.88 7.33
C LYS A 136 2.32 -6.10 7.85
N ASP A 137 1.18 -6.40 7.20
CA ASP A 137 0.42 -7.64 7.39
C ASP A 137 0.98 -8.80 6.52
N ALA A 138 0.35 -9.96 6.58
CA ALA A 138 0.74 -11.13 5.79
C ALA A 138 0.61 -10.91 4.26
N LEU A 139 -0.14 -9.90 3.83
CA LEU A 139 -0.29 -9.52 2.42
C LEU A 139 0.68 -8.42 1.99
N GLN A 140 1.64 -8.03 2.86
CA GLN A 140 2.56 -6.93 2.64
C GLN A 140 1.88 -5.55 2.55
N ASP A 141 0.68 -5.41 3.09
CA ASP A 141 0.00 -4.14 3.24
C ASP A 141 0.37 -3.50 4.59
N SER A 142 0.69 -2.22 4.62
CA SER A 142 0.72 -1.39 5.82
C SER A 142 -0.50 -0.46 5.84
N ALA A 143 -0.72 0.23 6.97
CA ALA A 143 -1.77 1.26 7.05
C ALA A 143 -1.58 2.34 5.98
N TYR A 144 -0.32 2.80 5.77
CA TYR A 144 0.02 3.75 4.72
C TYR A 144 -0.31 3.23 3.32
N LEU A 145 0.20 2.03 2.97
CA LEU A 145 -0.02 1.46 1.63
C LEU A 145 -1.50 1.24 1.33
N TYR A 146 -2.24 0.69 2.31
CA TYR A 146 -3.66 0.42 2.14
C TYR A 146 -4.49 1.71 2.07
N ALA A 147 -4.19 2.70 2.90
CA ALA A 147 -4.88 4.00 2.86
C ALA A 147 -4.70 4.70 1.50
N GLY A 148 -3.48 4.66 0.95
CA GLY A 148 -3.21 5.18 -0.40
C GLY A 148 -3.93 4.42 -1.49
N ALA A 149 -3.93 3.08 -1.45
CA ALA A 149 -4.61 2.24 -2.44
C ALA A 149 -6.12 2.48 -2.47
N GLU A 150 -6.75 2.57 -1.29
CA GLU A 150 -8.21 2.67 -1.16
C GLU A 150 -8.75 4.11 -1.11
N GLY A 151 -7.89 5.11 -1.27
CA GLY A 151 -8.31 6.51 -1.25
C GLY A 151 -8.81 6.99 0.12
N LEU A 152 -8.25 6.44 1.22
CA LEU A 152 -8.62 6.82 2.58
C LEU A 152 -7.84 8.07 3.00
N ASP A 153 -8.13 9.19 2.36
CA ASP A 153 -7.33 10.42 2.43
C ASP A 153 -7.02 10.88 3.86
N THR A 154 -7.98 10.79 4.80
CA THR A 154 -7.76 11.19 6.19
C THR A 154 -6.75 10.29 6.89
N ILE A 155 -6.83 8.97 6.70
CA ILE A 155 -5.87 8.03 7.29
C ILE A 155 -4.51 8.17 6.59
N LEU A 156 -4.51 8.37 5.26
CA LEU A 156 -3.29 8.62 4.50
C LEU A 156 -2.55 9.87 5.04
N ASP A 157 -3.25 10.98 5.23
CA ASP A 157 -2.65 12.22 5.77
C ASP A 157 -2.04 11.97 7.17
N LEU A 158 -2.73 11.19 8.01
CA LEU A 158 -2.21 10.79 9.33
C LEU A 158 -0.93 9.95 9.20
N THR A 159 -0.90 8.95 8.32
CA THR A 159 0.29 8.12 8.14
C THR A 159 1.46 8.92 7.56
N LEU A 160 1.22 9.79 6.59
CA LEU A 160 2.24 10.67 6.00
C LEU A 160 2.88 11.60 7.04
N THR A 161 2.07 12.17 7.94
CA THR A 161 2.56 13.07 9.00
C THR A 161 3.27 12.34 10.14
N HIS A 162 3.13 11.00 10.23
CA HIS A 162 3.75 10.18 11.27
C HIS A 162 4.81 9.21 10.70
N GLY A 163 5.50 9.60 9.62
CA GLY A 163 6.70 8.90 9.16
C GLY A 163 6.46 7.69 8.26
N ALA A 164 5.43 7.76 7.42
CA ALA A 164 5.24 6.75 6.37
C ALA A 164 6.49 6.65 5.47
N ASP A 165 6.94 5.42 5.23
CA ASP A 165 8.01 5.13 4.27
C ASP A 165 7.47 5.19 2.84
N LEU A 166 7.76 6.29 2.14
CA LEU A 166 7.29 6.54 0.78
C LEU A 166 7.85 5.57 -0.25
N THR A 167 8.94 4.86 0.08
CA THR A 167 9.56 3.84 -0.77
C THR A 167 8.99 2.45 -0.54
N SER A 168 8.14 2.30 0.50
CA SER A 168 7.49 1.02 0.82
C SER A 168 6.62 0.55 -0.34
N VAL A 169 6.66 -0.76 -0.60
CA VAL A 169 5.92 -1.38 -1.69
C VAL A 169 5.01 -2.51 -1.17
N ASN A 170 3.90 -2.73 -1.84
CA ASN A 170 2.97 -3.83 -1.61
C ASN A 170 3.50 -5.15 -2.22
N ARG A 171 2.71 -6.25 -2.12
CA ARG A 171 3.05 -7.57 -2.68
C ARG A 171 3.31 -7.61 -4.19
N TYR A 172 2.87 -6.58 -4.91
CA TYR A 172 3.09 -6.44 -6.36
C TYR A 172 4.27 -5.50 -6.68
N GLY A 173 5.04 -5.10 -5.68
CA GLY A 173 6.16 -4.17 -5.85
C GLY A 173 5.71 -2.73 -6.15
N GLY A 174 4.45 -2.39 -5.97
CA GLY A 174 3.91 -1.05 -6.21
C GLY A 174 3.92 -0.19 -4.95
N THR A 175 4.35 1.07 -5.07
CA THR A 175 4.15 2.11 -4.04
C THR A 175 2.66 2.44 -3.90
N ALA A 176 2.29 3.22 -2.87
CA ALA A 176 0.89 3.65 -2.67
C ALA A 176 0.31 4.43 -3.86
N LEU A 177 1.16 5.09 -4.67
CA LEU A 177 0.75 5.90 -5.81
C LEU A 177 0.17 5.06 -6.97
N ILE A 178 0.70 3.86 -7.19
CA ILE A 178 0.29 2.99 -8.30
C ILE A 178 -1.18 2.60 -8.19
N PRO A 179 -1.65 1.94 -7.11
CA PRO A 179 -3.07 1.59 -7.00
C PRO A 179 -3.98 2.82 -6.84
N ALA A 180 -3.51 3.93 -6.27
CA ALA A 180 -4.27 5.18 -6.25
C ALA A 180 -4.56 5.69 -7.66
N ALA A 181 -3.60 5.58 -8.57
CA ALA A 181 -3.73 5.95 -9.98
C ALA A 181 -4.62 4.95 -10.75
N GLU A 182 -4.47 3.65 -10.50
CA GLU A 182 -5.35 2.58 -11.03
C GLU A 182 -6.82 2.86 -10.71
N HIS A 183 -7.14 3.25 -9.47
CA HIS A 183 -8.49 3.56 -9.04
C HIS A 183 -8.99 4.96 -9.47
N GLY A 184 -8.14 5.78 -10.07
CA GLY A 184 -8.48 7.14 -10.47
C GLY A 184 -8.77 8.07 -9.28
N SER A 185 -8.11 7.85 -8.15
CA SER A 185 -8.30 8.59 -6.90
C SER A 185 -7.53 9.92 -6.93
N VAL A 186 -8.07 10.93 -7.62
CA VAL A 186 -7.39 12.21 -7.90
C VAL A 186 -6.84 12.88 -6.63
N SER A 187 -7.64 12.94 -5.55
CA SER A 187 -7.21 13.58 -4.30
C SER A 187 -6.03 12.85 -3.65
N THR A 188 -6.07 11.52 -3.67
CA THR A 188 -5.03 10.65 -3.11
C THR A 188 -3.73 10.72 -3.93
N VAL A 189 -3.85 10.69 -5.27
CA VAL A 189 -2.71 10.86 -6.19
C VAL A 189 -1.97 12.17 -5.91
N ARG A 190 -2.70 13.29 -5.76
CA ARG A 190 -2.10 14.59 -5.42
C ARG A 190 -1.37 14.58 -4.08
N ARG A 191 -1.98 14.02 -3.03
CA ARG A 191 -1.34 13.89 -1.70
C ARG A 191 -0.04 13.10 -1.76
N LEU A 192 -0.03 11.99 -2.50
CA LEU A 192 1.17 11.15 -2.65
C LEU A 192 2.26 11.84 -3.48
N ILE A 193 1.89 12.58 -4.52
CA ILE A 193 2.81 13.43 -5.29
C ILE A 193 3.40 14.53 -4.40
N ASP A 194 2.56 15.25 -3.67
CA ASP A 194 2.96 16.33 -2.77
C ASP A 194 3.87 15.83 -1.63
N ALA A 195 3.66 14.60 -1.18
CA ALA A 195 4.53 13.94 -0.21
C ALA A 195 5.89 13.52 -0.80
N GLY A 196 6.05 13.47 -2.11
CA GLY A 196 7.30 13.11 -2.79
C GLY A 196 7.45 11.62 -3.11
N VAL A 197 6.35 10.88 -3.26
CA VAL A 197 6.41 9.50 -3.77
C VAL A 197 6.97 9.50 -5.20
N ASP A 198 7.87 8.58 -5.50
CA ASP A 198 8.47 8.45 -6.84
C ASP A 198 7.38 8.14 -7.89
N VAL A 199 7.13 9.11 -8.78
CA VAL A 199 6.11 9.01 -9.84
C VAL A 199 6.50 8.03 -10.95
N ASN A 200 7.80 7.71 -11.05
CA ASN A 200 8.37 6.82 -12.07
C ASN A 200 8.67 5.42 -11.53
N HIS A 201 8.28 5.13 -10.28
CA HIS A 201 8.41 3.79 -9.74
C HIS A 201 7.70 2.76 -10.63
N VAL A 202 8.39 1.65 -10.92
CA VAL A 202 7.87 0.55 -11.75
C VAL A 202 7.57 -0.65 -10.84
N ASN A 203 6.36 -1.16 -10.88
CA ASN A 203 5.96 -2.33 -10.11
C ASN A 203 6.44 -3.66 -10.76
N THR A 204 6.21 -4.79 -10.07
CA THR A 204 6.64 -6.12 -10.58
C THR A 204 6.02 -6.50 -11.94
N PRO A 205 4.75 -6.17 -12.24
CA PRO A 205 4.19 -6.33 -13.59
C PRO A 205 4.82 -5.45 -14.67
N GLY A 206 5.65 -4.46 -14.29
CA GLY A 206 6.35 -3.57 -15.24
C GLY A 206 5.63 -2.26 -15.53
N TRP A 207 4.73 -1.79 -14.66
CA TRP A 207 3.94 -0.58 -14.87
C TRP A 207 4.25 0.52 -13.87
N THR A 208 4.24 1.76 -14.36
CA THR A 208 4.22 2.98 -13.53
C THR A 208 2.79 3.36 -13.15
N ALA A 209 2.65 4.32 -12.24
CA ALA A 209 1.33 4.90 -11.90
C ALA A 209 0.63 5.50 -13.12
N LEU A 210 1.39 6.13 -14.04
CA LEU A 210 0.86 6.67 -15.31
C LEU A 210 0.26 5.56 -16.18
N GLN A 211 0.97 4.45 -16.34
CA GLN A 211 0.49 3.32 -17.14
C GLN A 211 -0.71 2.64 -16.51
N GLU A 212 -0.73 2.46 -15.18
CA GLU A 212 -1.87 1.88 -14.46
C GLU A 212 -3.14 2.73 -14.65
N ALA A 213 -3.04 4.07 -14.53
CA ALA A 213 -4.16 4.98 -14.78
C ALA A 213 -4.72 4.86 -16.21
N ILE A 214 -3.87 4.56 -17.19
CA ILE A 214 -4.28 4.40 -18.59
C ILE A 214 -4.83 2.98 -18.82
N VAL A 215 -4.11 1.96 -18.33
CA VAL A 215 -4.43 0.55 -18.62
C VAL A 215 -5.70 0.09 -17.91
N TYR A 216 -5.93 0.49 -16.69
CA TYR A 216 -7.14 0.13 -15.91
C TYR A 216 -8.22 1.22 -15.95
N GLY A 217 -7.84 2.45 -16.29
CA GLY A 217 -8.77 3.56 -16.42
C GLY A 217 -9.71 3.44 -17.63
N ASP A 218 -10.86 4.10 -17.51
CA ASP A 218 -11.89 4.18 -18.56
C ASP A 218 -11.77 5.42 -19.47
N GLY A 219 -10.69 6.22 -19.31
CA GLY A 219 -10.47 7.45 -20.06
C GLY A 219 -11.36 8.63 -19.64
N SER A 220 -12.18 8.48 -18.58
CA SER A 220 -13.04 9.54 -18.07
C SER A 220 -12.26 10.73 -17.51
N SER A 221 -12.95 11.84 -17.23
CA SER A 221 -12.31 13.08 -16.74
C SER A 221 -11.47 12.89 -15.48
N ARG A 222 -11.83 11.96 -14.59
CA ARG A 222 -11.02 11.66 -13.39
C ARG A 222 -9.68 11.06 -13.77
N TYR A 223 -9.62 10.14 -14.74
CA TYR A 223 -8.35 9.57 -15.21
C TYR A 223 -7.54 10.55 -16.04
N GLN A 224 -8.21 11.40 -16.85
CA GLN A 224 -7.53 12.51 -17.52
C GLN A 224 -6.87 13.45 -16.50
N GLN A 225 -7.52 13.71 -15.37
CA GLN A 225 -6.94 14.52 -14.30
C GLN A 225 -5.76 13.82 -13.62
N VAL A 226 -5.86 12.52 -13.31
CA VAL A 226 -4.75 11.72 -12.76
C VAL A 226 -3.54 11.75 -13.70
N VAL A 227 -3.75 11.52 -15.00
CA VAL A 227 -2.69 11.58 -16.01
C VAL A 227 -2.07 12.98 -16.06
N THR A 228 -2.89 14.03 -16.02
CA THR A 228 -2.40 15.42 -16.01
C THR A 228 -1.56 15.70 -14.77
N ASP A 229 -2.01 15.29 -13.59
CA ASP A 229 -1.31 15.53 -12.32
C ASP A 229 0.03 14.74 -12.28
N LEU A 230 0.04 13.49 -12.74
CA LEU A 230 1.26 12.68 -12.84
C LEU A 230 2.28 13.28 -13.82
N LEU A 231 1.85 13.71 -15.02
CA LEU A 231 2.72 14.34 -16.00
C LEU A 231 3.30 15.66 -15.45
N ALA A 232 2.47 16.48 -14.79
CA ALA A 232 2.92 17.73 -14.17
C ALA A 232 3.94 17.48 -13.04
N ALA A 233 3.89 16.31 -12.40
CA ALA A 233 4.84 15.87 -11.36
C ALA A 233 6.11 15.23 -11.94
N GLY A 234 6.26 15.14 -13.27
CA GLY A 234 7.44 14.58 -13.93
C GLY A 234 7.37 13.08 -14.21
N ALA A 235 6.15 12.52 -14.31
CA ALA A 235 6.02 11.15 -14.80
C ALA A 235 6.53 11.06 -16.25
N ASP A 236 7.44 10.12 -16.50
CA ASP A 236 8.03 9.86 -17.80
C ASP A 236 7.08 9.00 -18.65
N PRO A 237 6.47 9.56 -19.73
CA PRO A 237 5.54 8.82 -20.56
C PRO A 237 6.23 7.77 -21.46
N ASP A 238 7.55 7.79 -21.58
CA ASP A 238 8.32 6.91 -22.46
C ASP A 238 8.80 5.63 -21.77
N ILE A 239 8.63 5.49 -20.46
CA ILE A 239 8.86 4.22 -19.76
C ILE A 239 7.99 3.15 -20.42
N ARG A 240 8.63 2.02 -20.76
CA ARG A 240 7.96 0.91 -21.45
C ARG A 240 7.55 -0.17 -20.46
N ASP A 241 6.33 -0.68 -20.65
CA ASP A 241 5.83 -1.84 -19.93
C ASP A 241 6.48 -3.15 -20.43
N SER A 242 6.08 -4.28 -19.83
CA SER A 242 6.59 -5.63 -20.20
C SER A 242 6.28 -6.03 -21.64
N ASP A 243 5.28 -5.42 -22.28
CA ASP A 243 4.91 -5.65 -23.68
C ASP A 243 5.65 -4.70 -24.65
N GLY A 244 6.47 -3.78 -24.10
CA GLY A 244 7.23 -2.80 -24.85
C GLY A 244 6.44 -1.54 -25.21
N ASN A 245 5.22 -1.38 -24.72
CA ASN A 245 4.38 -0.20 -24.97
C ASN A 245 4.72 0.93 -23.99
N ASN A 246 4.74 2.17 -24.48
CA ASN A 246 4.78 3.34 -23.64
C ASN A 246 3.36 3.85 -23.31
N ALA A 247 3.25 4.95 -22.54
CA ALA A 247 1.96 5.49 -22.13
C ALA A 247 1.05 5.86 -23.33
N LEU A 248 1.64 6.43 -24.40
CA LEU A 248 0.89 6.79 -25.59
C LEU A 248 0.39 5.57 -26.37
N ASP A 249 1.23 4.54 -26.53
CA ASP A 249 0.87 3.28 -27.18
C ASP A 249 -0.34 2.65 -26.47
N ASN A 250 -0.31 2.60 -25.13
CA ASN A 250 -1.40 2.07 -24.31
C ASN A 250 -2.70 2.89 -24.44
N ALA A 251 -2.61 4.24 -24.41
CA ALA A 251 -3.77 5.11 -24.56
C ALA A 251 -4.45 4.95 -25.92
N LEU A 252 -3.64 4.85 -27.00
CA LEU A 252 -4.16 4.62 -28.37
C LEU A 252 -4.80 3.24 -28.52
N ALA A 253 -4.17 2.20 -27.99
CA ALA A 253 -4.72 0.84 -28.03
C ALA A 253 -6.07 0.73 -27.32
N ARG A 254 -6.33 1.57 -26.32
CA ARG A 254 -7.57 1.62 -25.55
C ARG A 254 -8.58 2.63 -26.08
N GLY A 255 -8.24 3.38 -27.14
CA GLY A 255 -9.12 4.38 -27.73
C GLY A 255 -9.34 5.62 -26.85
N GLN A 256 -8.43 5.89 -25.92
CA GLN A 256 -8.51 7.03 -24.99
C GLN A 256 -7.94 8.29 -25.66
N SER A 257 -8.70 8.87 -26.58
CA SER A 257 -8.26 9.97 -27.44
C SER A 257 -7.83 11.23 -26.69
N GLU A 258 -8.53 11.56 -25.60
CA GLU A 258 -8.24 12.72 -24.76
C GLU A 258 -6.93 12.53 -23.99
N ILE A 259 -6.70 11.34 -23.42
CA ILE A 259 -5.43 11.00 -22.73
C ILE A 259 -4.28 10.98 -23.75
N ALA A 260 -4.49 10.40 -24.94
CA ALA A 260 -3.48 10.43 -26.01
C ALA A 260 -3.13 11.87 -26.45
N ALA A 261 -4.10 12.79 -26.44
CA ALA A 261 -3.84 14.20 -26.71
C ALA A 261 -3.04 14.87 -25.59
N LEU A 262 -3.33 14.58 -24.31
CA LEU A 262 -2.55 15.08 -23.17
C LEU A 262 -1.08 14.61 -23.24
N LEU A 263 -0.85 13.32 -23.52
CA LEU A 263 0.49 12.76 -23.65
C LEU A 263 1.29 13.40 -24.79
N ARG A 264 0.69 13.65 -25.96
CA ARG A 264 1.35 14.34 -27.09
C ARG A 264 1.66 15.80 -26.81
N ALA A 265 0.84 16.46 -26.00
CA ALA A 265 1.07 17.87 -25.65
C ALA A 265 2.15 18.04 -24.58
N HIS A 266 2.49 16.99 -23.85
CA HIS A 266 3.52 17.00 -22.82
C HIS A 266 4.92 16.74 -23.38
N GLY A 267 5.06 15.94 -24.42
CA GLY A 267 6.34 15.67 -25.12
C GLY A 267 6.56 16.66 -26.24
#